data_176120b05064d6333a38ea4c71483d01
#
_entry.id   176120b05064d6333a38ea4c71483d01
#
_cell.length_a   1.000
_cell.length_b   1.000
_cell.length_c   1.000
_cell.angle_alpha   90.00
_cell.angle_beta   90.00
_cell.angle_gamma   90.00
#
_symmetry.space_group_name_H-M   'P 1'
#
loop_
_entity.id
_entity.type
_entity.pdbx_description
1 polymer ?
#
loop_
_entity_poly.entity_id
_entity_poly.type
_entity_poly.pdbx_seq_one_letter_code
_entity_poly.pdbx_strand_id
1 'polypeptide(L)'
;MRSVAEQAVALAPNLAQVHVALGQFYYHGHRQYEQALAEFERALQLQPNASTALEYSGYVHRRQGQWERCQDELKRALEQDPRNASIASNFANTYLPLRMWKEAERTARHALEIDPHTADGMRTLLGSILNGRGNINEARRVLATFPAENKILVNSNFGDVRDMTGDRAYVFVLARDFEAALKVWEAAGNTAVDERRRLSARVAIRVLGGDLIGAQAEAEKARELLEERLRELPNDISSMTKLSWVYLALKRHSDATKLTRQAANLLPPEKDAVVGNILLAGLAEMEARTGATADAIAILRRLLSVPAGEVVSIARLKIDPVWDPIRNDPGFQQLLTENEHIGP
;
A
#
# COMPACT_ATOMS: atom_id res chain seq x y z
N MET A 1 -21.30 3.91 14.18
CA MET A 1 -21.49 3.09 12.95
C MET A 1 -21.95 1.67 13.26
N ARG A 2 -21.33 0.95 14.20
CA ARG A 2 -21.74 -0.44 14.56
C ARG A 2 -23.23 -0.55 14.86
N SER A 3 -23.76 0.32 15.72
CA SER A 3 -25.17 0.34 16.08
C SER A 3 -26.12 0.55 14.88
N VAL A 4 -25.74 1.36 13.89
CA VAL A 4 -26.57 1.60 12.70
C VAL A 4 -26.59 0.39 11.77
N ALA A 5 -25.45 -0.26 11.51
CA ALA A 5 -25.40 -1.46 10.68
C ALA A 5 -26.12 -2.65 11.35
N GLU A 6 -25.92 -2.83 12.67
CA GLU A 6 -26.64 -3.86 13.45
C GLU A 6 -28.15 -3.61 13.49
N GLN A 7 -28.57 -2.35 13.64
CA GLN A 7 -29.99 -1.98 13.57
C GLN A 7 -30.58 -2.25 12.18
N ALA A 8 -29.83 -1.95 11.11
CA ALA A 8 -30.27 -2.24 9.74
C ALA A 8 -30.49 -3.73 9.51
N VAL A 9 -29.59 -4.59 10.01
CA VAL A 9 -29.77 -6.06 9.95
C VAL A 9 -30.98 -6.51 10.76
N ALA A 10 -31.22 -5.94 11.96
CA ALA A 10 -32.38 -6.25 12.78
C ALA A 10 -33.71 -5.87 12.12
N LEU A 11 -33.73 -4.76 11.36
CA LEU A 11 -34.93 -4.27 10.65
C LEU A 11 -35.20 -5.03 9.35
N ALA A 12 -34.15 -5.47 8.65
CA ALA A 12 -34.26 -6.11 7.34
C ALA A 12 -33.33 -7.33 7.18
N PRO A 13 -33.47 -8.40 8.01
CA PRO A 13 -32.51 -9.50 8.06
C PRO A 13 -32.44 -10.36 6.78
N ASN A 14 -33.35 -10.16 5.85
CA ASN A 14 -33.40 -10.86 4.56
C ASN A 14 -32.95 -9.96 3.38
N LEU A 15 -32.39 -8.79 3.66
CA LEU A 15 -31.85 -7.87 2.64
C LEU A 15 -30.33 -8.04 2.54
N ALA A 16 -29.82 -8.52 1.41
CA ALA A 16 -28.38 -8.76 1.20
C ALA A 16 -27.51 -7.52 1.49
N GLN A 17 -27.97 -6.33 1.14
CA GLN A 17 -27.26 -5.07 1.30
C GLN A 17 -26.94 -4.71 2.75
N VAL A 18 -27.79 -5.08 3.72
CA VAL A 18 -27.50 -4.79 5.14
C VAL A 18 -26.39 -5.68 5.67
N HIS A 19 -26.33 -6.94 5.20
CA HIS A 19 -25.23 -7.85 5.51
C HIS A 19 -23.92 -7.40 4.86
N VAL A 20 -23.95 -6.91 3.61
CA VAL A 20 -22.79 -6.29 2.98
C VAL A 20 -22.29 -5.10 3.81
N ALA A 21 -23.18 -4.20 4.24
CA ALA A 21 -22.80 -3.04 5.05
C ALA A 21 -22.20 -3.42 6.41
N LEU A 22 -22.74 -4.45 7.07
CA LEU A 22 -22.20 -4.94 8.34
C LEU A 22 -20.86 -5.66 8.14
N GLY A 23 -20.71 -6.45 7.08
CA GLY A 23 -19.43 -7.06 6.70
C GLY A 23 -18.35 -6.02 6.41
N GLN A 24 -18.67 -4.97 5.67
CA GLN A 24 -17.75 -3.83 5.43
C GLN A 24 -17.35 -3.14 6.74
N PHE A 25 -18.27 -2.97 7.68
CA PHE A 25 -17.98 -2.43 8.99
C PHE A 25 -16.94 -3.28 9.74
N TYR A 26 -17.12 -4.62 9.78
CA TYR A 26 -16.15 -5.53 10.40
C TYR A 26 -14.80 -5.51 9.68
N TYR A 27 -14.78 -5.45 8.36
CA TYR A 27 -13.57 -5.40 7.56
C TYR A 27 -12.77 -4.11 7.75
N HIS A 28 -13.38 -2.95 7.51
CA HIS A 28 -12.68 -1.67 7.54
C HIS A 28 -12.44 -1.13 8.96
N GLY A 29 -13.44 -1.26 9.83
CA GLY A 29 -13.40 -0.64 11.16
C GLY A 29 -12.51 -1.39 12.13
N HIS A 30 -12.44 -2.70 12.03
CA HIS A 30 -11.89 -3.54 13.11
C HIS A 30 -10.97 -4.67 12.64
N ARG A 31 -10.83 -4.91 11.34
CA ARG A 31 -10.13 -6.09 10.78
C ARG A 31 -10.63 -7.41 11.39
N GLN A 32 -11.92 -7.48 11.66
CA GLN A 32 -12.60 -8.68 12.14
C GLN A 32 -12.98 -9.55 10.94
N TYR A 33 -11.98 -10.19 10.33
CA TYR A 33 -12.10 -10.87 9.04
C TYR A 33 -13.11 -12.00 9.02
N GLU A 34 -13.16 -12.82 10.08
CA GLU A 34 -14.11 -13.93 10.18
C GLU A 34 -15.56 -13.44 10.26
N GLN A 35 -15.81 -12.39 11.04
CA GLN A 35 -17.13 -11.77 11.14
C GLN A 35 -17.54 -11.10 9.83
N ALA A 36 -16.60 -10.45 9.16
CA ALA A 36 -16.86 -9.87 7.84
C ALA A 36 -17.25 -10.95 6.83
N LEU A 37 -16.52 -12.07 6.76
CA LEU A 37 -16.82 -13.18 5.85
C LEU A 37 -18.19 -13.80 6.15
N ALA A 38 -18.56 -13.99 7.42
CA ALA A 38 -19.86 -14.53 7.79
C ALA A 38 -21.02 -13.66 7.27
N GLU A 39 -20.88 -12.33 7.34
CA GLU A 39 -21.87 -11.41 6.81
C GLU A 39 -21.90 -11.37 5.28
N PHE A 40 -20.74 -11.42 4.61
CA PHE A 40 -20.70 -11.52 3.15
C PHE A 40 -21.27 -12.85 2.64
N GLU A 41 -20.99 -13.96 3.32
CA GLU A 41 -21.60 -15.27 3.02
C GLU A 41 -23.12 -15.21 3.17
N ARG A 42 -23.63 -14.57 4.24
CA ARG A 42 -25.07 -14.37 4.40
C ARG A 42 -25.67 -13.53 3.28
N ALA A 43 -24.98 -12.48 2.86
CA ALA A 43 -25.41 -11.68 1.71
C ALA A 43 -25.46 -12.51 0.41
N LEU A 44 -24.49 -13.39 0.18
CA LEU A 44 -24.45 -14.28 -0.99
C LEU A 44 -25.50 -15.39 -0.95
N GLN A 45 -25.89 -15.88 0.24
CA GLN A 45 -27.04 -16.81 0.40
C GLN A 45 -28.35 -16.14 0.00
N LEU A 46 -28.51 -14.84 0.32
CA LEU A 46 -29.71 -14.07 -0.02
C LEU A 46 -29.71 -13.64 -1.50
N GLN A 47 -28.54 -13.28 -2.02
CA GLN A 47 -28.33 -12.81 -3.39
C GLN A 47 -27.01 -13.37 -3.95
N PRO A 48 -27.02 -14.54 -4.62
CA PRO A 48 -25.82 -15.25 -5.06
C PRO A 48 -24.92 -14.46 -6.05
N ASN A 49 -25.46 -13.46 -6.73
CA ASN A 49 -24.77 -12.60 -7.69
C ASN A 49 -24.47 -11.18 -7.14
N ALA A 50 -24.48 -10.99 -5.82
CA ALA A 50 -24.12 -9.73 -5.21
C ALA A 50 -22.63 -9.43 -5.42
N SER A 51 -22.28 -8.68 -6.49
CA SER A 51 -20.89 -8.35 -6.86
C SER A 51 -20.12 -7.73 -5.72
N THR A 52 -20.73 -6.83 -4.95
CA THR A 52 -20.10 -6.18 -3.80
C THR A 52 -19.77 -7.18 -2.66
N ALA A 53 -20.61 -8.18 -2.41
CA ALA A 53 -20.31 -9.21 -1.42
C ALA A 53 -19.12 -10.07 -1.86
N LEU A 54 -19.08 -10.49 -3.13
CA LEU A 54 -17.93 -11.21 -3.72
C LEU A 54 -16.66 -10.37 -3.66
N GLU A 55 -16.75 -9.10 -4.03
CA GLU A 55 -15.63 -8.15 -4.00
C GLU A 55 -14.99 -8.06 -2.61
N TYR A 56 -15.81 -7.82 -1.59
CA TYR A 56 -15.31 -7.67 -0.21
C TYR A 56 -14.87 -9.00 0.42
N SER A 57 -15.49 -10.13 0.09
CA SER A 57 -14.97 -11.46 0.45
C SER A 57 -13.57 -11.66 -0.12
N GLY A 58 -13.37 -11.33 -1.39
CA GLY A 58 -12.06 -11.37 -2.04
C GLY A 58 -11.03 -10.50 -1.32
N TYR A 59 -11.41 -9.31 -0.84
CA TYR A 59 -10.49 -8.46 -0.08
C TYR A 59 -10.10 -9.09 1.26
N VAL A 60 -11.05 -9.72 1.96
CA VAL A 60 -10.74 -10.42 3.21
C VAL A 60 -9.80 -11.59 2.95
N HIS A 61 -10.09 -12.44 1.96
CA HIS A 61 -9.24 -13.58 1.62
C HIS A 61 -7.82 -13.14 1.21
N ARG A 62 -7.69 -12.00 0.50
CA ARG A 62 -6.38 -11.38 0.21
C ARG A 62 -5.61 -11.02 1.48
N ARG A 63 -6.28 -10.44 2.49
CA ARG A 63 -5.65 -10.12 3.78
C ARG A 63 -5.22 -11.35 4.57
N GLN A 64 -5.97 -12.45 4.42
CA GLN A 64 -5.65 -13.74 5.02
C GLN A 64 -4.62 -14.56 4.22
N GLY A 65 -4.12 -14.05 3.09
CA GLY A 65 -3.20 -14.78 2.21
C GLY A 65 -3.84 -15.93 1.43
N GLN A 66 -5.16 -15.97 1.34
CA GLN A 66 -5.91 -16.99 0.59
C GLN A 66 -6.07 -16.54 -0.88
N TRP A 67 -4.96 -16.52 -1.59
CA TRP A 67 -4.83 -15.86 -2.90
C TRP A 67 -5.74 -16.46 -3.98
N GLU A 68 -5.85 -17.79 -4.05
CA GLU A 68 -6.71 -18.47 -5.03
C GLU A 68 -8.18 -18.10 -4.81
N ARG A 69 -8.66 -18.11 -3.57
CA ARG A 69 -10.03 -17.69 -3.25
C ARG A 69 -10.28 -16.24 -3.59
N CYS A 70 -9.33 -15.36 -3.25
CA CYS A 70 -9.42 -13.96 -3.60
C CYS A 70 -9.54 -13.76 -5.11
N GLN A 71 -8.74 -14.48 -5.91
CA GLN A 71 -8.80 -14.39 -7.37
C GLN A 71 -10.14 -14.89 -7.93
N ASP A 72 -10.65 -16.02 -7.43
CA ASP A 72 -11.94 -16.56 -7.86
C ASP A 72 -13.09 -15.59 -7.57
N GLU A 73 -13.15 -15.05 -6.35
CA GLU A 73 -14.22 -14.14 -5.94
C GLU A 73 -14.19 -12.82 -6.69
N LEU A 74 -13.01 -12.21 -6.88
CA LEU A 74 -12.89 -10.97 -7.64
C LEU A 74 -13.18 -11.19 -9.14
N LYS A 75 -12.80 -12.33 -9.70
CA LYS A 75 -13.18 -12.70 -11.05
C LYS A 75 -14.70 -12.81 -11.19
N ARG A 76 -15.36 -13.53 -10.29
CA ARG A 76 -16.83 -13.66 -10.27
C ARG A 76 -17.50 -12.31 -10.04
N ALA A 77 -16.97 -11.47 -9.15
CA ALA A 77 -17.49 -10.11 -8.96
C ALA A 77 -17.45 -9.30 -10.25
N LEU A 78 -16.33 -9.35 -10.98
CA LEU A 78 -16.17 -8.65 -12.26
C LEU A 78 -17.07 -9.24 -13.37
N GLU A 79 -17.33 -10.55 -13.36
CA GLU A 79 -18.29 -11.18 -14.28
C GLU A 79 -19.74 -10.70 -14.02
N GLN A 80 -20.10 -10.40 -12.77
CA GLN A 80 -21.41 -9.85 -12.42
C GLN A 80 -21.54 -8.35 -12.71
N ASP A 81 -20.43 -7.61 -12.65
CA ASP A 81 -20.39 -6.16 -12.92
C ASP A 81 -19.16 -5.82 -13.79
N PRO A 82 -19.20 -6.14 -15.10
CA PRO A 82 -18.03 -6.04 -15.99
C PRO A 82 -17.55 -4.60 -16.26
N ARG A 83 -18.37 -3.60 -15.93
CA ARG A 83 -18.03 -2.18 -16.12
C ARG A 83 -17.63 -1.47 -14.81
N ASN A 84 -17.33 -2.23 -13.78
CA ASN A 84 -16.90 -1.69 -12.49
C ASN A 84 -15.38 -1.56 -12.46
N ALA A 85 -14.89 -0.34 -12.66
CA ALA A 85 -13.46 -0.05 -12.64
C ALA A 85 -12.80 -0.33 -11.27
N SER A 86 -13.56 -0.21 -10.16
CA SER A 86 -13.05 -0.54 -8.82
C SER A 86 -12.76 -2.02 -8.68
N ILE A 87 -13.72 -2.88 -9.05
CA ILE A 87 -13.53 -4.34 -9.04
C ILE A 87 -12.37 -4.74 -9.93
N ALA A 88 -12.33 -4.21 -11.18
CA ALA A 88 -11.24 -4.49 -12.12
C ALA A 88 -9.87 -4.06 -11.58
N SER A 89 -9.77 -2.88 -10.95
CA SER A 89 -8.54 -2.38 -10.34
C SER A 89 -8.08 -3.23 -9.16
N ASN A 90 -9.00 -3.65 -8.31
CA ASN A 90 -8.70 -4.49 -7.15
C ASN A 90 -8.33 -5.92 -7.56
N PHE A 91 -8.94 -6.44 -8.62
CA PHE A 91 -8.54 -7.72 -9.19
C PHE A 91 -7.13 -7.64 -9.77
N ALA A 92 -6.82 -6.57 -10.53
CA ALA A 92 -5.48 -6.31 -11.03
C ALA A 92 -4.44 -6.22 -9.88
N ASN A 93 -4.78 -5.52 -8.80
CA ASN A 93 -3.90 -5.36 -7.63
C ASN A 93 -3.58 -6.69 -6.94
N THR A 94 -4.47 -7.68 -7.00
CA THR A 94 -4.22 -9.01 -6.40
C THR A 94 -3.06 -9.75 -7.08
N TYR A 95 -2.76 -9.45 -8.34
CA TYR A 95 -1.64 -10.06 -9.05
C TYR A 95 -0.26 -9.51 -8.67
N LEU A 96 -0.18 -8.29 -8.09
CA LEU A 96 1.10 -7.68 -7.72
C LEU A 96 1.86 -8.47 -6.63
N PRO A 97 1.23 -8.83 -5.49
CA PRO A 97 1.89 -9.66 -4.47
C PRO A 97 2.40 -10.99 -5.06
N LEU A 98 1.66 -11.57 -5.98
CA LEU A 98 1.94 -12.85 -6.63
C LEU A 98 3.01 -12.77 -7.73
N ARG A 99 3.55 -11.59 -8.02
CA ARG A 99 4.49 -11.33 -9.13
C ARG A 99 3.98 -11.78 -10.50
N MET A 100 2.67 -11.83 -10.66
CA MET A 100 1.98 -12.11 -11.92
C MET A 100 1.86 -10.80 -12.73
N TRP A 101 3.00 -10.27 -13.14
CA TRP A 101 3.12 -8.90 -13.69
C TRP A 101 2.33 -8.68 -14.96
N LYS A 102 2.25 -9.69 -15.84
CA LYS A 102 1.50 -9.59 -17.10
C LYS A 102 0.00 -9.51 -16.86
N GLU A 103 -0.49 -10.32 -15.94
CA GLU A 103 -1.89 -10.35 -15.53
C GLU A 103 -2.27 -9.03 -14.84
N ALA A 104 -1.42 -8.55 -13.93
CA ALA A 104 -1.58 -7.25 -13.26
C ALA A 104 -1.67 -6.11 -14.29
N GLU A 105 -0.74 -6.04 -15.23
CA GLU A 105 -0.71 -5.00 -16.27
C GLU A 105 -1.94 -5.06 -17.17
N ARG A 106 -2.30 -6.25 -17.68
CA ARG A 106 -3.45 -6.44 -18.56
C ARG A 106 -4.75 -6.01 -17.88
N THR A 107 -4.96 -6.47 -16.64
CA THR A 107 -6.20 -6.18 -15.90
C THR A 107 -6.26 -4.73 -15.44
N ALA A 108 -5.12 -4.11 -15.09
CA ALA A 108 -5.05 -2.68 -14.77
C ALA A 108 -5.36 -1.80 -15.99
N ARG A 109 -4.87 -2.16 -17.19
CA ARG A 109 -5.21 -1.46 -18.42
C ARG A 109 -6.71 -1.57 -18.72
N HIS A 110 -7.32 -2.73 -18.51
CA HIS A 110 -8.76 -2.89 -18.64
C HIS A 110 -9.53 -2.01 -17.66
N ALA A 111 -9.09 -1.91 -16.40
CA ALA A 111 -9.70 -0.97 -15.44
C ALA A 111 -9.64 0.49 -15.92
N LEU A 112 -8.51 0.90 -16.50
CA LEU A 112 -8.32 2.24 -17.08
C LEU A 112 -9.12 2.47 -18.38
N GLU A 113 -9.45 1.43 -19.13
CA GLU A 113 -10.38 1.52 -20.27
C GLU A 113 -11.82 1.77 -19.79
N ILE A 114 -12.22 1.19 -18.64
CA ILE A 114 -13.53 1.42 -18.04
C ILE A 114 -13.60 2.84 -17.42
N ASP A 115 -12.60 3.22 -16.63
CA ASP A 115 -12.47 4.54 -16.03
C ASP A 115 -11.02 5.03 -16.11
N PRO A 116 -10.70 5.96 -17.04
CA PRO A 116 -9.37 6.53 -17.18
C PRO A 116 -8.87 7.32 -15.95
N HIS A 117 -9.75 7.62 -14.99
CA HIS A 117 -9.43 8.33 -13.76
C HIS A 117 -9.23 7.42 -12.55
N THR A 118 -9.30 6.09 -12.70
CA THR A 118 -9.10 5.16 -11.58
C THR A 118 -7.65 5.19 -11.09
N ALA A 119 -7.43 5.78 -9.91
CA ALA A 119 -6.11 5.86 -9.28
C ALA A 119 -5.56 4.46 -8.94
N ASP A 120 -6.42 3.53 -8.51
CA ASP A 120 -6.03 2.17 -8.16
C ASP A 120 -5.59 1.36 -9.40
N GLY A 121 -6.28 1.56 -10.54
CA GLY A 121 -5.86 1.00 -11.83
C GLY A 121 -4.50 1.52 -12.28
N MET A 122 -4.29 2.85 -12.21
CA MET A 122 -3.01 3.47 -12.54
C MET A 122 -1.90 3.00 -11.59
N ARG A 123 -2.15 2.96 -10.28
CA ARG A 123 -1.19 2.49 -9.29
C ARG A 123 -0.75 1.04 -9.54
N THR A 124 -1.70 0.16 -9.88
CA THR A 124 -1.39 -1.23 -10.23
C THR A 124 -0.58 -1.33 -11.52
N LEU A 125 -0.91 -0.52 -12.53
CA LEU A 125 -0.13 -0.46 -13.77
C LEU A 125 1.32 0.00 -13.51
N LEU A 126 1.51 1.06 -12.73
CA LEU A 126 2.84 1.52 -12.33
C LEU A 126 3.59 0.43 -11.53
N GLY A 127 2.91 -0.23 -10.59
CA GLY A 127 3.47 -1.34 -9.82
C GLY A 127 3.96 -2.48 -10.73
N SER A 128 3.17 -2.89 -11.72
CA SER A 128 3.55 -3.96 -12.65
C SER A 128 4.77 -3.59 -13.51
N ILE A 129 4.89 -2.32 -13.91
CA ILE A 129 6.03 -1.82 -14.68
C ILE A 129 7.29 -1.73 -13.81
N LEU A 130 7.18 -1.11 -12.64
CA LEU A 130 8.32 -0.84 -11.77
C LEU A 130 8.83 -2.10 -11.06
N ASN A 131 7.92 -2.90 -10.50
CA ASN A 131 8.29 -4.10 -9.77
C ASN A 131 8.57 -5.29 -10.73
N GLY A 132 7.89 -5.35 -11.89
CA GLY A 132 8.10 -6.43 -12.84
C GLY A 132 9.36 -6.29 -13.69
N ARG A 133 9.74 -5.10 -14.08
CA ARG A 133 10.87 -4.86 -15.00
C ARG A 133 11.76 -3.65 -14.69
N GLY A 134 11.48 -2.88 -13.65
CA GLY A 134 12.29 -1.74 -13.23
C GLY A 134 12.32 -0.58 -14.25
N ASN A 135 11.33 -0.50 -15.15
CA ASN A 135 11.35 0.47 -16.25
C ASN A 135 10.77 1.82 -15.84
N ILE A 136 11.62 2.66 -15.24
CA ILE A 136 11.26 4.01 -14.77
C ILE A 136 10.78 4.91 -15.92
N ASN A 137 11.40 4.83 -17.09
CA ASN A 137 11.05 5.67 -18.24
C ASN A 137 9.65 5.35 -18.76
N GLU A 138 9.27 4.09 -18.77
CA GLU A 138 7.93 3.66 -19.13
C GLU A 138 6.91 4.10 -18.07
N ALA A 139 7.21 3.92 -16.79
CA ALA A 139 6.38 4.39 -15.69
C ALA A 139 6.11 5.90 -15.77
N ARG A 140 7.13 6.71 -16.07
CA ARG A 140 6.98 8.17 -16.27
C ARG A 140 6.06 8.49 -17.44
N ARG A 141 6.20 7.80 -18.58
CA ARG A 141 5.34 8.02 -19.76
C ARG A 141 3.89 7.66 -19.46
N VAL A 142 3.66 6.51 -18.83
CA VAL A 142 2.31 6.08 -18.47
C VAL A 142 1.69 7.04 -17.45
N LEU A 143 2.43 7.44 -16.42
CA LEU A 143 1.96 8.38 -15.43
C LEU A 143 1.63 9.77 -16.01
N ALA A 144 2.33 10.21 -17.05
CA ALA A 144 2.06 11.46 -17.74
C ALA A 144 0.70 11.48 -18.47
N THR A 145 0.13 10.32 -18.80
CA THR A 145 -1.21 10.22 -19.39
C THR A 145 -2.33 10.34 -18.34
N PHE A 146 -2.00 10.19 -17.06
CA PHE A 146 -2.98 10.26 -15.98
C PHE A 146 -3.22 11.71 -15.55
N PRO A 147 -4.47 12.18 -15.43
CA PRO A 147 -4.79 13.57 -15.13
C PRO A 147 -4.05 14.10 -13.89
N ALA A 148 -3.50 15.32 -14.01
CA ALA A 148 -2.79 15.97 -12.90
C ALA A 148 -3.75 16.36 -11.76
N GLU A 149 -4.95 16.78 -12.13
CA GLU A 149 -6.02 17.12 -11.21
C GLU A 149 -6.95 15.93 -11.01
N ASN A 150 -6.54 14.97 -10.20
CA ASN A 150 -7.52 14.07 -9.62
C ASN A 150 -8.24 14.84 -8.50
N LYS A 151 -9.36 15.50 -8.84
CA LYS A 151 -10.33 15.88 -7.84
C LYS A 151 -10.81 14.60 -7.20
N ILE A 152 -10.28 14.35 -6.04
CA ILE A 152 -10.57 13.18 -5.22
C ILE A 152 -12.08 13.17 -5.04
N LEU A 153 -12.75 12.24 -5.69
CA LEU A 153 -14.04 11.81 -5.23
C LEU A 153 -13.75 11.11 -3.88
N VAL A 154 -13.93 11.90 -2.80
CA VAL A 154 -13.93 11.37 -1.44
C VAL A 154 -15.13 10.44 -1.34
N ASN A 155 -14.98 9.23 -1.86
CA ASN A 155 -15.97 8.19 -1.70
C ASN A 155 -15.46 7.10 -0.75
N SER A 156 -14.61 7.49 0.20
CA SER A 156 -14.26 6.63 1.30
C SER A 156 -14.91 7.19 2.57
N ASN A 157 -15.86 6.45 3.11
CA ASN A 157 -16.36 6.65 4.47
C ASN A 157 -15.26 6.58 5.54
N PHE A 158 -13.98 6.50 5.14
CA PHE A 158 -12.80 6.23 5.97
C PHE A 158 -11.69 7.28 5.86
N GLY A 159 -11.92 8.41 5.19
CA GLY A 159 -11.01 9.57 5.21
C GLY A 159 -9.65 9.37 4.50
N ASP A 160 -9.45 8.28 3.78
CA ASP A 160 -8.23 8.07 2.99
C ASP A 160 -8.33 8.83 1.66
N VAL A 161 -7.56 9.90 1.58
CA VAL A 161 -7.39 10.67 0.34
C VAL A 161 -6.54 9.84 -0.61
N ARG A 162 -7.17 9.12 -1.53
CA ARG A 162 -6.49 8.31 -2.56
C ARG A 162 -6.06 9.19 -3.74
N ASP A 163 -5.19 10.15 -3.47
CA ASP A 163 -4.54 10.92 -4.53
C ASP A 163 -3.30 10.19 -5.06
N MET A 164 -2.85 10.59 -6.24
CA MET A 164 -1.63 10.06 -6.86
C MET A 164 -0.37 10.86 -6.51
N THR A 165 -0.42 11.77 -5.53
CA THR A 165 0.71 12.63 -5.16
C THR A 165 1.92 11.81 -4.74
N GLY A 166 1.72 10.85 -3.85
CA GLY A 166 2.79 9.95 -3.41
C GLY A 166 3.37 9.12 -4.54
N ASP A 167 2.52 8.54 -5.39
CA ASP A 167 2.94 7.71 -6.52
C ASP A 167 3.72 8.54 -7.56
N ARG A 168 3.27 9.77 -7.85
CA ARG A 168 3.98 10.71 -8.73
C ARG A 168 5.35 11.07 -8.17
N ALA A 169 5.42 11.47 -6.91
CA ALA A 169 6.68 11.80 -6.25
C ALA A 169 7.63 10.58 -6.24
N TYR A 170 7.08 9.38 -5.98
CA TYR A 170 7.89 8.17 -5.91
C TYR A 170 8.52 7.76 -7.25
N VAL A 171 7.83 7.96 -8.37
CA VAL A 171 8.43 7.74 -9.70
C VAL A 171 9.64 8.65 -9.93
N PHE A 172 9.59 9.90 -9.45
CA PHE A 172 10.76 10.81 -9.49
C PHE A 172 11.86 10.36 -8.52
N VAL A 173 11.53 9.88 -7.33
CA VAL A 173 12.50 9.30 -6.38
C VAL A 173 13.24 8.13 -7.02
N LEU A 174 12.56 7.23 -7.69
CA LEU A 174 13.19 6.11 -8.41
C LEU A 174 14.09 6.57 -9.56
N ALA A 175 13.75 7.69 -10.21
CA ALA A 175 14.58 8.34 -11.21
C ALA A 175 15.74 9.16 -10.61
N ARG A 176 15.88 9.21 -9.28
CA ARG A 176 16.81 10.05 -8.52
C ARG A 176 16.65 11.56 -8.76
N ASP A 177 15.49 11.97 -9.23
CA ASP A 177 15.09 13.36 -9.39
C ASP A 177 14.36 13.84 -8.13
N PHE A 178 15.11 13.97 -7.04
CA PHE A 178 14.57 14.31 -5.72
C PHE A 178 13.97 15.73 -5.68
N GLU A 179 14.49 16.65 -6.50
CA GLU A 179 13.94 17.99 -6.62
C GLU A 179 12.53 17.96 -7.24
N ALA A 180 12.36 17.23 -8.34
CA ALA A 180 11.03 17.05 -8.93
C ALA A 180 10.07 16.33 -7.98
N ALA A 181 10.53 15.34 -7.21
CA ALA A 181 9.73 14.67 -6.20
C ALA A 181 9.24 15.63 -5.10
N LEU A 182 10.09 16.55 -4.63
CA LEU A 182 9.71 17.59 -3.66
C LEU A 182 8.69 18.57 -4.24
N LYS A 183 8.87 19.01 -5.50
CA LYS A 183 7.93 19.91 -6.21
C LYS A 183 6.52 19.30 -6.31
N VAL A 184 6.39 18.00 -6.49
CA VAL A 184 5.08 17.31 -6.47
C VAL A 184 4.35 17.54 -5.14
N TRP A 185 5.05 17.46 -4.02
CA TRP A 185 4.47 17.69 -2.69
C TRP A 185 4.22 19.17 -2.38
N GLU A 186 4.98 20.07 -2.99
CA GLU A 186 4.73 21.53 -2.91
C GLU A 186 3.47 21.91 -3.67
N ALA A 187 3.29 21.38 -4.87
CA ALA A 187 2.13 21.65 -5.71
C ALA A 187 0.82 21.09 -5.14
N ALA A 188 0.87 20.02 -4.34
CA ALA A 188 -0.31 19.43 -3.70
C ALA A 188 -1.02 20.35 -2.71
N GLY A 189 -0.37 21.44 -2.26
CA GLY A 189 -0.97 22.48 -1.42
C GLY A 189 -1.40 22.00 -0.03
N ASN A 190 -2.03 22.90 0.73
CA ASN A 190 -2.50 22.60 2.09
C ASN A 190 -3.96 22.07 2.13
N THR A 191 -4.62 21.90 1.00
CA THR A 191 -6.08 21.71 0.94
C THR A 191 -6.54 20.27 0.86
N ALA A 192 -5.67 19.33 0.49
CA ALA A 192 -6.06 17.93 0.27
C ALA A 192 -5.18 16.92 1.01
N VAL A 193 -4.04 17.34 1.55
CA VAL A 193 -3.08 16.44 2.19
C VAL A 193 -2.82 16.89 3.60
N ASP A 194 -3.05 16.01 4.57
CA ASP A 194 -2.67 16.21 5.97
C ASP A 194 -1.20 16.69 6.05
N GLU A 195 -0.96 17.76 6.77
CA GLU A 195 0.37 18.36 6.94
C GLU A 195 1.41 17.34 7.43
N ARG A 196 1.01 16.41 8.29
CA ARG A 196 1.85 15.29 8.75
C ARG A 196 2.34 14.43 7.60
N ARG A 197 1.43 14.07 6.67
CA ARG A 197 1.75 13.28 5.48
C ARG A 197 2.72 14.04 4.57
N ARG A 198 2.46 15.31 4.32
CA ARG A 198 3.29 16.17 3.46
C ARG A 198 4.71 16.33 4.01
N LEU A 199 4.84 16.75 5.28
CA LEU A 199 6.15 16.97 5.91
C LEU A 199 6.96 15.67 6.00
N SER A 200 6.35 14.58 6.44
CA SER A 200 7.06 13.29 6.55
C SER A 200 7.52 12.75 5.18
N ALA A 201 6.73 12.92 4.13
CA ALA A 201 7.13 12.54 2.77
C ALA A 201 8.31 13.39 2.27
N ARG A 202 8.29 14.70 2.47
CA ARG A 202 9.39 15.60 2.10
C ARG A 202 10.66 15.27 2.88
N VAL A 203 10.55 15.00 4.19
CA VAL A 203 11.68 14.54 5.02
C VAL A 203 12.28 13.25 4.45
N ALA A 204 11.45 12.25 4.13
CA ALA A 204 11.92 10.99 3.54
C ALA A 204 12.61 11.20 2.18
N ILE A 205 12.04 12.02 1.29
CA ILE A 205 12.64 12.34 -0.01
C ILE A 205 14.01 13.01 0.16
N ARG A 206 14.14 13.97 1.08
CA ARG A 206 15.42 14.64 1.37
C ARG A 206 16.47 13.67 1.92
N VAL A 207 16.06 12.78 2.84
CA VAL A 207 16.94 11.72 3.37
C VAL A 207 17.43 10.80 2.24
N LEU A 208 16.51 10.39 1.34
CA LEU A 208 16.87 9.56 0.18
C LEU A 208 17.82 10.26 -0.78
N GLY A 209 17.66 11.57 -0.95
CA GLY A 209 18.51 12.42 -1.80
C GLY A 209 19.81 12.88 -1.14
N GLY A 210 20.06 12.56 0.13
CA GLY A 210 21.25 12.98 0.87
C GLY A 210 21.22 14.42 1.39
N ASP A 211 20.11 15.15 1.25
CA ASP A 211 19.89 16.49 1.81
C ASP A 211 19.51 16.40 3.28
N LEU A 212 20.46 16.05 4.12
CA LEU A 212 20.23 15.87 5.56
C LEU A 212 19.95 17.20 6.28
N ILE A 213 20.50 18.31 5.79
CA ILE A 213 20.26 19.63 6.39
C ILE A 213 18.82 20.06 6.14
N GLY A 214 18.37 20.01 4.89
CA GLY A 214 16.97 20.30 4.56
C GLY A 214 15.97 19.34 5.22
N ALA A 215 16.34 18.06 5.37
CA ALA A 215 15.53 17.08 6.09
C ALA A 215 15.35 17.48 7.56
N GLN A 216 16.42 17.86 8.26
CA GLN A 216 16.36 18.27 9.67
C GLN A 216 15.51 19.51 9.90
N ALA A 217 15.54 20.48 8.98
CA ALA A 217 14.76 21.70 9.09
C ALA A 217 13.23 21.43 9.11
N GLU A 218 12.77 20.41 8.38
CA GLU A 218 11.35 20.02 8.33
C GLU A 218 10.99 18.93 9.37
N ALA A 219 11.98 18.15 9.80
CA ALA A 219 11.78 16.97 10.65
C ALA A 219 11.27 17.31 12.04
N GLU A 220 11.72 18.41 12.65
CA GLU A 220 11.27 18.79 14.00
C GLU A 220 9.76 19.07 14.03
N LYS A 221 9.25 19.83 13.04
CA LYS A 221 7.82 20.09 12.94
C LYS A 221 7.03 18.81 12.68
N ALA A 222 7.52 17.95 11.78
CA ALA A 222 6.89 16.65 11.49
C ALA A 222 6.86 15.76 12.73
N ARG A 223 7.96 15.75 13.53
CA ARG A 223 8.06 15.01 14.78
C ARG A 223 6.98 15.42 15.77
N GLU A 224 6.85 16.71 16.05
CA GLU A 224 5.85 17.23 16.99
C GLU A 224 4.43 16.77 16.64
N LEU A 225 4.03 16.93 15.38
CA LEU A 225 2.71 16.55 14.89
C LEU A 225 2.45 15.03 14.94
N LEU A 226 3.48 14.22 14.67
CA LEU A 226 3.36 12.76 14.68
C LEU A 226 3.40 12.19 16.09
N GLU A 227 4.25 12.73 16.97
CA GLU A 227 4.29 12.34 18.38
C GLU A 227 2.99 12.73 19.11
N GLU A 228 2.40 13.90 18.80
CA GLU A 228 1.08 14.28 19.31
C GLU A 228 0.01 13.26 18.86
N ARG A 229 0.00 12.90 17.58
CA ARG A 229 -0.94 11.88 17.08
C ARG A 229 -0.76 10.54 17.78
N LEU A 230 0.47 10.11 18.03
CA LEU A 230 0.74 8.85 18.75
C LEU A 230 0.42 8.91 20.24
N ARG A 231 0.39 10.08 20.85
CA ARG A 231 -0.16 10.25 22.23
C ARG A 231 -1.67 10.01 22.26
N GLU A 232 -2.39 10.48 21.24
CA GLU A 232 -3.84 10.24 21.10
C GLU A 232 -4.16 8.81 20.68
N LEU A 233 -3.40 8.27 19.72
CA LEU A 233 -3.58 6.95 19.12
C LEU A 233 -2.24 6.16 19.14
N PRO A 234 -1.90 5.51 20.26
CA PRO A 234 -0.60 4.86 20.44
C PRO A 234 -0.26 3.76 19.43
N ASN A 235 -1.27 3.18 18.81
CA ASN A 235 -1.11 2.09 17.82
C ASN A 235 -1.42 2.56 16.37
N ASP A 236 -1.33 3.87 16.08
CA ASP A 236 -1.47 4.37 14.71
C ASP A 236 -0.22 4.01 13.89
N ILE A 237 -0.27 2.86 13.23
CA ILE A 237 0.80 2.31 12.39
C ILE A 237 1.26 3.32 11.34
N SER A 238 0.32 4.08 10.75
CA SER A 238 0.64 5.09 9.74
C SER A 238 1.52 6.21 10.29
N SER A 239 1.23 6.69 11.50
CA SER A 239 2.07 7.68 12.19
C SER A 239 3.41 7.09 12.64
N MET A 240 3.43 5.83 13.10
CA MET A 240 4.69 5.16 13.47
C MET A 240 5.66 5.06 12.30
N THR A 241 5.19 4.60 11.14
CA THR A 241 6.06 4.45 9.96
C THR A 241 6.57 5.80 9.43
N LYS A 242 5.75 6.85 9.46
CA LYS A 242 6.18 8.20 9.10
C LYS A 242 7.19 8.77 10.09
N LEU A 243 6.94 8.61 11.39
CA LEU A 243 7.82 9.11 12.45
C LEU A 243 9.19 8.41 12.44
N SER A 244 9.26 7.15 12.01
CA SER A 244 10.53 6.43 11.85
C SER A 244 11.46 7.13 10.84
N TRP A 245 10.96 7.59 9.69
CA TRP A 245 11.72 8.37 8.73
C TRP A 245 12.14 9.73 9.27
N VAL A 246 11.27 10.36 10.07
CA VAL A 246 11.58 11.62 10.75
C VAL A 246 12.69 11.44 11.78
N TYR A 247 12.64 10.37 12.60
CA TYR A 247 13.72 10.05 13.53
C TYR A 247 15.04 9.73 12.83
N LEU A 248 14.98 9.07 11.67
CA LEU A 248 16.18 8.84 10.85
C LEU A 248 16.82 10.16 10.42
N ALA A 249 16.03 11.14 9.95
CA ALA A 249 16.52 12.48 9.59
C ALA A 249 17.14 13.22 10.79
N LEU A 250 16.60 13.03 11.98
CA LEU A 250 17.11 13.60 13.25
C LEU A 250 18.27 12.81 13.87
N LYS A 251 18.81 11.81 13.15
CA LYS A 251 19.88 10.90 13.62
C LYS A 251 19.53 10.08 14.86
N ARG A 252 18.23 9.92 15.13
CA ARG A 252 17.69 9.09 16.22
C ARG A 252 17.50 7.65 15.73
N HIS A 253 18.58 7.00 15.29
CA HIS A 253 18.56 5.71 14.61
C HIS A 253 17.89 4.60 15.44
N SER A 254 18.21 4.53 16.73
CA SER A 254 17.61 3.55 17.64
C SER A 254 16.09 3.70 17.77
N ASP A 255 15.61 4.97 17.87
CA ASP A 255 14.18 5.24 17.96
C ASP A 255 13.47 4.91 16.64
N ALA A 256 14.10 5.22 15.50
CA ALA A 256 13.58 4.90 14.17
C ALA A 256 13.37 3.40 14.00
N THR A 257 14.39 2.58 14.27
CA THR A 257 14.32 1.11 14.16
C THR A 257 13.33 0.52 15.17
N LYS A 258 13.36 0.99 16.42
CA LYS A 258 12.43 0.53 17.47
C LYS A 258 10.97 0.75 17.07
N LEU A 259 10.66 1.94 16.58
CA LEU A 259 9.29 2.31 16.21
C LEU A 259 8.80 1.53 14.98
N THR A 260 9.66 1.34 13.97
CA THR A 260 9.34 0.52 12.79
C THR A 260 9.11 -0.94 13.16
N ARG A 261 9.95 -1.50 14.05
CA ARG A 261 9.78 -2.87 14.56
C ARG A 261 8.49 -3.01 15.37
N GLN A 262 8.14 -2.00 16.16
CA GLN A 262 6.85 -1.98 16.87
C GLN A 262 5.68 -2.00 15.89
N ALA A 263 5.71 -1.19 14.83
CA ALA A 263 4.68 -1.18 13.80
C ALA A 263 4.53 -2.55 13.11
N ALA A 264 5.64 -3.20 12.75
CA ALA A 264 5.65 -4.53 12.14
C ALA A 264 5.09 -5.62 13.08
N ASN A 265 5.37 -5.53 14.38
CA ASN A 265 4.86 -6.47 15.38
C ASN A 265 3.36 -6.29 15.68
N LEU A 266 2.80 -5.09 15.52
CA LEU A 266 1.36 -4.84 15.69
C LEU A 266 0.54 -5.58 14.65
N LEU A 267 1.03 -5.63 13.42
CA LEU A 267 0.32 -6.26 12.31
C LEU A 267 1.28 -7.09 11.44
N PRO A 268 1.72 -8.26 11.93
CA PRO A 268 2.61 -9.14 11.17
C PRO A 268 1.86 -9.83 10.00
N PRO A 269 2.59 -10.39 9.01
CA PRO A 269 2.00 -11.02 7.82
C PRO A 269 1.00 -12.15 8.13
N GLU A 270 1.15 -12.82 9.26
CA GLU A 270 0.23 -13.87 9.72
C GLU A 270 -1.16 -13.32 10.12
N LYS A 271 -1.24 -12.02 10.44
CA LYS A 271 -2.50 -11.32 10.72
C LYS A 271 -3.06 -10.61 9.49
N ASP A 272 -2.19 -10.09 8.63
CA ASP A 272 -2.56 -9.40 7.40
C ASP A 272 -1.44 -9.58 6.37
N ALA A 273 -1.63 -10.48 5.43
CA ALA A 273 -0.62 -10.87 4.44
C ALA A 273 -0.19 -9.72 3.52
N VAL A 274 -1.01 -8.68 3.37
CA VAL A 274 -0.68 -7.49 2.57
C VAL A 274 0.02 -6.45 3.42
N VAL A 275 -0.65 -5.91 4.44
CA VAL A 275 -0.07 -4.83 5.26
C VAL A 275 1.13 -5.31 6.06
N GLY A 276 1.12 -6.54 6.57
CA GLY A 276 2.25 -7.10 7.29
C GLY A 276 3.52 -7.17 6.44
N ASN A 277 3.41 -7.55 5.17
CA ASN A 277 4.55 -7.55 4.25
C ASN A 277 5.04 -6.13 3.94
N ILE A 278 4.14 -5.14 3.83
CA ILE A 278 4.51 -3.71 3.68
C ILE A 278 5.32 -3.25 4.91
N LEU A 279 4.87 -3.61 6.10
CA LEU A 279 5.56 -3.23 7.35
C LEU A 279 6.90 -3.92 7.51
N LEU A 280 7.02 -5.19 7.10
CA LEU A 280 8.31 -5.89 7.06
C LEU A 280 9.28 -5.25 6.05
N ALA A 281 8.80 -4.86 4.87
CA ALA A 281 9.63 -4.13 3.90
C ALA A 281 10.13 -2.81 4.50
N GLY A 282 9.25 -2.04 5.16
CA GLY A 282 9.64 -0.82 5.88
C GLY A 282 10.65 -1.06 7.00
N LEU A 283 10.56 -2.20 7.69
CA LEU A 283 11.59 -2.59 8.67
C LEU A 283 12.93 -2.87 8.00
N ALA A 284 12.95 -3.60 6.87
CA ALA A 284 14.18 -3.84 6.12
C ALA A 284 14.81 -2.54 5.62
N GLU A 285 14.00 -1.57 5.16
CA GLU A 285 14.46 -0.24 4.76
C GLU A 285 15.15 0.49 5.92
N MET A 286 14.55 0.45 7.10
CA MET A 286 15.11 1.10 8.28
C MET A 286 16.37 0.42 8.77
N GLU A 287 16.41 -0.93 8.84
CA GLU A 287 17.60 -1.71 9.21
C GLU A 287 18.77 -1.43 8.24
N ALA A 288 18.50 -1.37 6.92
CA ALA A 288 19.50 -1.04 5.92
C ALA A 288 20.11 0.36 6.13
N ARG A 289 19.30 1.32 6.54
CA ARG A 289 19.72 2.73 6.71
C ARG A 289 20.33 3.02 8.07
N THR A 290 20.12 2.16 9.03
CA THR A 290 20.72 2.29 10.39
C THR A 290 21.93 1.37 10.61
N GLY A 291 22.36 0.63 9.57
CA GLY A 291 23.59 -0.17 9.57
C GLY A 291 23.40 -1.65 9.91
N ALA A 292 22.18 -2.12 10.14
CA ALA A 292 21.87 -3.53 10.38
C ALA A 292 21.67 -4.28 9.03
N THR A 293 22.69 -4.25 8.18
CA THR A 293 22.65 -4.77 6.79
C THR A 293 22.23 -6.24 6.73
N ALA A 294 22.75 -7.09 7.61
CA ALA A 294 22.42 -8.52 7.63
C ALA A 294 20.93 -8.77 7.92
N ASP A 295 20.35 -8.02 8.86
CA ASP A 295 18.93 -8.12 9.21
C ASP A 295 18.06 -7.66 8.05
N ALA A 296 18.42 -6.54 7.40
CA ALA A 296 17.72 -6.05 6.22
C ALA A 296 17.70 -7.11 5.10
N ILE A 297 18.86 -7.72 4.79
CA ILE A 297 18.97 -8.76 3.76
C ILE A 297 18.15 -10.00 4.13
N ALA A 298 18.15 -10.42 5.39
CA ALA A 298 17.35 -11.55 5.85
C ALA A 298 15.84 -11.30 5.66
N ILE A 299 15.36 -10.11 5.98
CA ILE A 299 13.96 -9.73 5.75
C ILE A 299 13.64 -9.70 4.26
N LEU A 300 14.51 -9.10 3.44
CA LEU A 300 14.30 -9.05 1.98
C LEU A 300 14.23 -10.44 1.36
N ARG A 301 15.12 -11.35 1.79
CA ARG A 301 15.09 -12.76 1.33
C ARG A 301 13.78 -13.45 1.69
N ARG A 302 13.27 -13.24 2.91
CA ARG A 302 11.95 -13.72 3.30
C ARG A 302 10.86 -13.16 2.40
N LEU A 303 10.85 -11.85 2.12
CA LEU A 303 9.85 -11.21 1.28
C LEU A 303 9.90 -11.66 -0.18
N LEU A 304 11.07 -12.00 -0.70
CA LEU A 304 11.21 -12.58 -2.05
C LEU A 304 10.68 -14.03 -2.13
N SER A 305 10.66 -14.76 -1.02
CA SER A 305 10.19 -16.16 -0.96
C SER A 305 8.69 -16.34 -0.70
N VAL A 306 7.94 -15.22 -0.56
CA VAL A 306 6.49 -15.25 -0.30
C VAL A 306 5.77 -14.28 -1.24
N PRO A 307 4.41 -14.32 -1.34
CA PRO A 307 3.61 -13.34 -2.06
C PRO A 307 3.74 -11.92 -1.48
N ALA A 308 4.77 -11.20 -1.87
CA ALA A 308 5.08 -9.83 -1.45
C ALA A 308 5.62 -8.96 -2.61
N GLY A 309 5.31 -9.33 -3.86
CA GLY A 309 5.82 -8.67 -5.06
C GLY A 309 5.41 -7.19 -5.18
N GLU A 310 4.35 -6.78 -4.53
CA GLU A 310 3.93 -5.38 -4.49
C GLU A 310 4.93 -4.46 -3.79
N VAL A 311 5.70 -4.99 -2.82
CA VAL A 311 6.67 -4.22 -2.02
C VAL A 311 8.11 -4.57 -2.34
N VAL A 312 8.42 -5.84 -2.65
CA VAL A 312 9.77 -6.32 -2.94
C VAL A 312 9.80 -7.20 -4.18
N SER A 313 10.63 -6.83 -5.14
CA SER A 313 11.00 -7.64 -6.30
C SER A 313 12.46 -7.37 -6.68
N ILE A 314 13.11 -8.30 -7.37
CA ILE A 314 14.49 -8.11 -7.83
C ILE A 314 14.62 -6.88 -8.73
N ALA A 315 13.65 -6.66 -9.63
CA ALA A 315 13.63 -5.50 -10.50
C ALA A 315 13.56 -4.19 -9.70
N ARG A 316 12.72 -4.16 -8.64
CA ARG A 316 12.58 -3.00 -7.78
C ARG A 316 13.82 -2.76 -6.91
N LEU A 317 14.41 -3.80 -6.31
CA LEU A 317 15.63 -3.70 -5.51
C LEU A 317 16.79 -3.07 -6.29
N LYS A 318 16.88 -3.33 -7.60
CA LYS A 318 17.93 -2.79 -8.47
C LYS A 318 17.83 -1.27 -8.66
N ILE A 319 16.63 -0.70 -8.66
CA ILE A 319 16.40 0.70 -9.02
C ILE A 319 16.11 1.62 -7.83
N ASP A 320 15.65 1.08 -6.69
CA ASP A 320 15.19 1.88 -5.58
C ASP A 320 16.36 2.45 -4.76
N PRO A 321 16.46 3.79 -4.61
CA PRO A 321 17.50 4.44 -3.83
C PRO A 321 17.43 4.16 -2.33
N VAL A 322 16.33 3.60 -1.85
CA VAL A 322 16.20 3.20 -0.44
C VAL A 322 17.28 2.20 -0.04
N TRP A 323 17.75 1.38 -0.98
CA TRP A 323 18.76 0.34 -0.78
C TRP A 323 20.20 0.80 -1.03
N ASP A 324 20.43 2.08 -1.35
CA ASP A 324 21.79 2.56 -1.64
C ASP A 324 22.80 2.33 -0.51
N PRO A 325 22.42 2.42 0.78
CA PRO A 325 23.39 2.14 1.87
C PRO A 325 23.96 0.72 1.85
N ILE A 326 23.21 -0.24 1.34
CA ILE A 326 23.61 -1.66 1.31
C ILE A 326 23.84 -2.19 -0.11
N ARG A 327 23.74 -1.32 -1.12
CA ARG A 327 23.78 -1.73 -2.54
C ARG A 327 25.06 -2.49 -2.91
N ASN A 328 26.20 -2.12 -2.33
CA ASN A 328 27.48 -2.75 -2.60
C ASN A 328 27.83 -3.89 -1.63
N ASP A 329 26.93 -4.24 -0.70
CA ASP A 329 27.12 -5.37 0.19
C ASP A 329 27.06 -6.69 -0.60
N PRO A 330 28.03 -7.62 -0.40
CA PRO A 330 28.04 -8.90 -1.13
C PRO A 330 26.76 -9.73 -0.94
N GLY A 331 26.17 -9.73 0.25
CA GLY A 331 24.92 -10.43 0.54
C GLY A 331 23.73 -9.82 -0.19
N PHE A 332 23.69 -8.48 -0.31
CA PHE A 332 22.67 -7.81 -1.12
C PHE A 332 22.86 -8.10 -2.61
N GLN A 333 24.10 -8.10 -3.12
CA GLN A 333 24.37 -8.44 -4.52
C GLN A 333 24.00 -9.90 -4.82
N GLN A 334 24.26 -10.83 -3.90
CA GLN A 334 23.82 -12.21 -4.01
C GLN A 334 22.30 -12.31 -4.07
N LEU A 335 21.57 -11.56 -3.21
CA LEU A 335 20.12 -11.53 -3.19
C LEU A 335 19.51 -11.15 -4.56
N LEU A 336 20.15 -10.24 -5.31
CA LEU A 336 19.71 -9.83 -6.64
C LEU A 336 19.80 -10.92 -7.72
N THR A 337 20.40 -12.07 -7.41
CA THR A 337 20.53 -13.24 -8.29
C THR A 337 19.67 -14.42 -7.85
N GLU A 338 18.97 -14.31 -6.71
CA GLU A 338 18.09 -15.34 -6.19
C GLU A 338 16.77 -15.42 -6.97
N ASN A 339 16.04 -16.52 -6.84
CA ASN A 339 14.73 -16.68 -7.44
C ASN A 339 13.67 -15.99 -6.59
N GLU A 340 12.68 -15.43 -7.25
CA GLU A 340 11.48 -14.87 -6.61
C GLU A 340 10.36 -15.91 -6.59
N HIS A 341 9.56 -15.93 -5.51
CA HIS A 341 8.31 -16.67 -5.48
C HIS A 341 7.31 -16.06 -6.48
N ILE A 342 6.71 -16.86 -7.33
CA ILE A 342 5.72 -16.48 -8.32
C ILE A 342 4.48 -17.34 -8.14
N GLY A 343 3.30 -16.69 -8.09
CA GLY A 343 2.02 -17.36 -7.93
C GLY A 343 1.48 -17.36 -6.49
N PRO A 344 0.33 -18.01 -6.29
CA PRO A 344 -0.34 -18.16 -5.01
C PRO A 344 0.45 -18.94 -3.96
#